data_e63a4a5cceba065807d806a62dd51f4a
#
_entry.id   e63a4a5cceba065807d806a62dd51f4a
#
_cell.length_a   1.000
_cell.length_b   1.000
_cell.length_c   1.000
_cell.angle_alpha   90.00
_cell.angle_beta   90.00
_cell.angle_gamma   90.00
#
_symmetry.space_group_name_H-M   'P 1'
#
loop_
_entity.id
_entity.type
_entity.pdbx_description
1 polymer ?
#
loop_
_entity_poly.entity_id
_entity_poly.type
_entity_poly.pdbx_seq_one_letter_code
_entity_poly.pdbx_strand_id
1 'polypeptide(L)'
;MDKDIEKILFTNEEIKTAVQKLGKKLTEDYHDKNPVVVGILRGAAPFMIDLIQAMDCYMEIDFMAVSSYGDDTKSSGSVKIIKDLDTDVTDRHVLIVEDIIDSGRTAQALRELFAAKNAASVKICSLLDKPARREVDAKADYVGIDTPNEFVVGYGLDFCQQYRNLPYIGVLKPEVYQD
;
A
#
# COMPACT_ATOMS: atom_id res chain seq x y z
N MET A 1 -17.31 14.03 -8.72
CA MET A 1 -16.01 13.33 -8.73
C MET A 1 -15.55 13.05 -10.14
N ASP A 2 -16.33 12.36 -10.98
CA ASP A 2 -15.88 11.98 -12.35
C ASP A 2 -15.48 13.18 -13.22
N LYS A 3 -16.12 14.35 -13.06
CA LYS A 3 -15.77 15.59 -13.77
C LYS A 3 -14.34 16.08 -13.48
N ASP A 4 -13.77 15.69 -12.34
CA ASP A 4 -12.44 16.08 -11.89
C ASP A 4 -11.35 15.10 -12.37
N ILE A 5 -11.77 13.99 -12.97
CA ILE A 5 -10.89 12.97 -13.51
C ILE A 5 -10.59 13.29 -14.98
N GLU A 6 -9.30 13.35 -15.30
CA GLU A 6 -8.83 13.56 -16.68
C GLU A 6 -9.02 12.29 -17.52
N LYS A 7 -8.59 11.15 -16.96
CA LYS A 7 -8.73 9.84 -17.59
C LYS A 7 -8.73 8.73 -16.54
N ILE A 8 -9.40 7.63 -16.83
CA ILE A 8 -9.27 6.40 -16.06
C ILE A 8 -7.95 5.76 -16.46
N LEU A 9 -7.07 5.53 -15.46
CA LEU A 9 -5.77 4.90 -15.69
C LEU A 9 -5.88 3.38 -15.56
N PHE A 10 -6.58 2.90 -14.52
CA PHE A 10 -6.86 1.49 -14.30
C PHE A 10 -8.33 1.31 -13.93
N THR A 11 -9.01 0.51 -14.71
CA THR A 11 -10.42 0.16 -14.48
C THR A 11 -10.56 -0.78 -13.27
N ASN A 12 -11.77 -0.89 -12.74
CA ASN A 12 -12.06 -1.84 -11.66
C ASN A 12 -11.71 -3.30 -12.05
N GLU A 13 -11.95 -3.67 -13.30
CA GLU A 13 -11.65 -5.03 -13.81
C GLU A 13 -10.14 -5.31 -13.87
N GLU A 14 -9.34 -4.33 -14.29
CA GLU A 14 -7.87 -4.44 -14.29
C GLU A 14 -7.33 -4.55 -12.87
N ILE A 15 -7.86 -3.77 -11.93
CA ILE A 15 -7.50 -3.84 -10.50
C ILE A 15 -7.83 -5.23 -9.94
N LYS A 16 -9.05 -5.73 -10.18
CA LYS A 16 -9.46 -7.07 -9.73
C LYS A 16 -8.55 -8.17 -10.29
N THR A 17 -8.18 -8.06 -11.56
CA THR A 17 -7.28 -9.02 -12.21
C THR A 17 -5.90 -9.03 -11.53
N ALA A 18 -5.35 -7.84 -11.24
CA ALA A 18 -4.08 -7.72 -10.52
C ALA A 18 -4.17 -8.29 -9.10
N VAL A 19 -5.26 -8.00 -8.37
CA VAL A 19 -5.51 -8.53 -7.02
C VAL A 19 -5.58 -10.05 -7.02
N GLN A 20 -6.31 -10.66 -7.96
CA GLN A 20 -6.43 -12.12 -8.08
C GLN A 20 -5.07 -12.78 -8.36
N LYS A 21 -4.25 -12.17 -9.22
CA LYS A 21 -2.90 -12.65 -9.51
C LYS A 21 -2.00 -12.58 -8.28
N LEU A 22 -2.04 -11.47 -7.54
CA LEU A 22 -1.29 -11.31 -6.29
C LEU A 22 -1.76 -12.30 -5.23
N GLY A 23 -3.08 -12.45 -5.05
CA GLY A 23 -3.67 -13.39 -4.08
C GLY A 23 -3.23 -14.82 -4.32
N LYS A 24 -3.22 -15.28 -5.57
CA LYS A 24 -2.71 -16.61 -5.95
C LYS A 24 -1.23 -16.76 -5.58
N LYS A 25 -0.39 -15.80 -5.93
CA LYS A 25 1.05 -15.82 -5.62
C LYS A 25 1.31 -15.83 -4.12
N LEU A 26 0.59 -15.02 -3.37
CA LEU A 26 0.70 -14.94 -1.93
C LEU A 26 0.20 -16.22 -1.23
N THR A 27 -0.84 -16.87 -1.76
CA THR A 27 -1.28 -18.19 -1.30
C THR A 27 -0.16 -19.22 -1.41
N GLU A 28 0.52 -19.29 -2.58
CA GLU A 28 1.66 -20.19 -2.79
C GLU A 28 2.80 -19.92 -1.80
N ASP A 29 3.10 -18.64 -1.54
CA ASP A 29 4.24 -18.24 -0.71
C ASP A 29 3.97 -18.34 0.80
N TYR A 30 2.68 -18.31 1.23
CA TYR A 30 2.29 -18.20 2.63
C TYR A 30 1.40 -19.33 3.16
N HIS A 31 1.04 -20.35 2.37
CA HIS A 31 0.04 -21.35 2.73
C HIS A 31 0.32 -22.05 4.09
N ASP A 32 1.59 -22.26 4.44
CA ASP A 32 1.99 -22.92 5.70
C ASP A 32 2.55 -21.95 6.75
N LYS A 33 2.45 -20.63 6.55
CA LYS A 33 3.17 -19.64 7.37
C LYS A 33 2.28 -18.88 8.33
N ASN A 34 0.96 -18.93 8.18
CA ASN A 34 0.00 -18.14 8.96
C ASN A 34 0.48 -16.69 9.18
N PRO A 35 0.67 -15.88 8.10
CA PRO A 35 1.23 -14.54 8.22
C PRO A 35 0.31 -13.58 8.98
N VAL A 36 0.88 -12.53 9.55
CA VAL A 36 0.16 -11.34 9.94
C VAL A 36 0.14 -10.39 8.75
N VAL A 37 -1.03 -10.16 8.18
CA VAL A 37 -1.24 -9.26 7.04
C VAL A 37 -1.64 -7.90 7.59
N VAL A 38 -0.82 -6.89 7.33
CA VAL A 38 -0.96 -5.55 7.91
C VAL A 38 -1.30 -4.53 6.83
N GLY A 39 -2.52 -4.00 6.86
CA GLY A 39 -2.95 -2.93 5.98
C GLY A 39 -2.54 -1.55 6.50
N ILE A 40 -1.91 -0.75 5.66
CA ILE A 40 -1.52 0.62 6.03
C ILE A 40 -2.66 1.59 5.71
N LEU A 41 -3.26 2.12 6.76
CA LEU A 41 -4.38 3.05 6.66
C LEU A 41 -3.89 4.45 6.24
N ARG A 42 -4.73 5.16 5.44
CA ARG A 42 -6.09 4.78 5.04
C ARG A 42 -6.13 4.19 3.62
N GLY A 43 -5.16 4.55 2.76
CA GLY A 43 -5.20 4.29 1.32
C GLY A 43 -5.27 2.81 0.96
N ALA A 44 -4.54 1.96 1.70
CA ALA A 44 -4.51 0.53 1.41
C ALA A 44 -5.80 -0.24 1.79
N ALA A 45 -6.77 0.38 2.48
CA ALA A 45 -7.93 -0.34 3.01
C ALA A 45 -8.74 -1.12 1.94
N PRO A 46 -9.14 -0.54 0.79
CA PRO A 46 -9.86 -1.30 -0.23
C PRO A 46 -9.03 -2.45 -0.80
N PHE A 47 -7.76 -2.19 -1.12
CA PHE A 47 -6.84 -3.19 -1.64
C PHE A 47 -6.62 -4.34 -0.65
N MET A 48 -6.41 -4.02 0.63
CA MET A 48 -6.21 -5.02 1.69
C MET A 48 -7.40 -5.99 1.76
N ILE A 49 -8.63 -5.47 1.75
CA ILE A 49 -9.84 -6.31 1.86
C ILE A 49 -9.98 -7.22 0.64
N ASP A 50 -9.81 -6.69 -0.57
CA ASP A 50 -9.90 -7.50 -1.78
C ASP A 50 -8.77 -8.54 -1.86
N LEU A 51 -7.55 -8.17 -1.42
CA LEU A 51 -6.39 -9.05 -1.44
C LEU A 51 -6.55 -10.26 -0.51
N ILE A 52 -6.98 -10.05 0.74
CA ILE A 52 -7.15 -11.14 1.70
C ILE A 52 -8.25 -12.12 1.27
N GLN A 53 -9.29 -11.64 0.57
CA GLN A 53 -10.32 -12.50 -0.01
C GLN A 53 -9.82 -13.31 -1.21
N ALA A 54 -8.76 -12.86 -1.87
CA ALA A 54 -8.11 -13.56 -2.98
C ALA A 54 -7.02 -14.56 -2.51
N MET A 55 -6.66 -14.55 -1.23
CA MET A 55 -5.68 -15.46 -0.63
C MET A 55 -6.39 -16.66 0.01
N ASP A 56 -5.97 -17.87 -0.37
CA ASP A 56 -6.48 -19.13 0.21
C ASP A 56 -5.42 -19.72 1.18
N CYS A 57 -5.24 -19.07 2.32
CA CYS A 57 -4.38 -19.53 3.41
C CYS A 57 -4.85 -18.95 4.75
N TYR A 58 -4.49 -19.62 5.85
CA TYR A 58 -4.71 -19.07 7.19
C TYR A 58 -3.85 -17.83 7.39
N MET A 59 -4.43 -16.77 7.97
CA MET A 59 -3.74 -15.53 8.28
C MET A 59 -4.41 -14.81 9.45
N GLU A 60 -3.68 -13.94 10.09
CA GLU A 60 -4.22 -12.91 10.97
C GLU A 60 -4.18 -11.57 10.23
N ILE A 61 -5.13 -10.69 10.49
CA ILE A 61 -5.16 -9.36 9.88
C ILE A 61 -5.07 -8.29 10.95
N ASP A 62 -4.34 -7.22 10.64
CA ASP A 62 -4.26 -6.04 11.49
C ASP A 62 -4.12 -4.79 10.60
N PHE A 63 -4.29 -3.62 11.20
CA PHE A 63 -4.15 -2.34 10.53
C PHE A 63 -3.22 -1.42 11.32
N MET A 64 -2.37 -0.72 10.60
CA MET A 64 -1.49 0.31 11.14
C MET A 64 -1.78 1.64 10.45
N ALA A 65 -1.69 2.74 11.16
CA ALA A 65 -1.73 4.07 10.58
C ALA A 65 -0.41 4.79 10.85
N VAL A 66 0.20 5.25 9.77
CA VAL A 66 1.43 6.04 9.82
C VAL A 66 1.24 7.34 9.06
N SER A 67 1.95 8.38 9.47
CA SER A 67 2.11 9.61 8.69
C SER A 67 3.58 9.84 8.37
N SER A 68 3.87 10.30 7.14
CA SER A 68 5.16 10.89 6.86
C SER A 68 5.31 12.16 7.68
N TYR A 69 6.49 12.40 8.26
CA TYR A 69 6.80 13.72 8.80
C TYR A 69 6.78 14.70 7.62
N GLY A 70 5.87 15.71 7.70
CA GLY A 70 5.83 16.78 6.72
C GLY A 70 7.14 17.58 6.70
N ASP A 71 7.39 18.21 5.58
CA ASP A 71 8.42 19.16 5.12
C ASP A 71 9.44 19.81 6.06
N ASP A 72 9.71 19.28 7.25
CA ASP A 72 10.82 19.74 8.04
C ASP A 72 12.14 19.20 7.45
N THR A 73 12.96 20.09 6.95
CA THR A 73 14.21 19.90 6.21
C THR A 73 15.29 19.08 6.91
N LYS A 74 14.96 18.37 7.97
CA LYS A 74 15.78 17.42 8.74
C LYS A 74 15.06 16.11 9.06
N SER A 75 14.23 15.59 8.15
CA SER A 75 13.56 14.32 8.39
C SER A 75 14.56 13.18 8.36
N SER A 76 14.72 12.51 9.47
CA SER A 76 15.49 11.28 9.67
C SER A 76 14.92 10.06 8.91
N GLY A 77 14.00 10.25 7.95
CA GLY A 77 13.32 9.15 7.25
C GLY A 77 12.32 8.37 8.11
N SER A 78 12.11 8.76 9.38
CA SER A 78 11.21 8.07 10.28
C SER A 78 9.74 8.43 9.99
N VAL A 79 8.86 7.44 10.08
CA VAL A 79 7.41 7.64 10.06
C VAL A 79 6.89 7.83 11.48
N LYS A 80 5.87 8.68 11.64
CA LYS A 80 5.14 8.79 12.90
C LYS A 80 4.03 7.74 12.93
N ILE A 81 4.05 6.88 13.95
CA ILE A 81 2.96 5.92 14.18
C ILE A 81 1.79 6.67 14.81
N ILE A 82 0.62 6.63 14.16
CA ILE A 82 -0.64 7.19 14.65
C ILE A 82 -1.45 6.09 15.34
N LYS A 83 -1.53 4.90 14.75
CA LYS A 83 -2.07 3.67 15.32
C LYS A 83 -1.07 2.55 15.11
N ASP A 84 -0.60 1.94 16.21
CA ASP A 84 0.22 0.73 16.15
C ASP A 84 -0.65 -0.52 16.05
N LEU A 85 -0.02 -1.66 15.84
CA LEU A 85 -0.67 -2.96 15.79
C LEU A 85 -1.25 -3.35 17.15
N ASP A 86 -2.34 -4.11 17.12
CA ASP A 86 -2.86 -4.82 18.27
C ASP A 86 -2.25 -6.23 18.38
N THR A 87 -1.75 -6.78 17.26
CA THR A 87 -1.15 -8.11 17.15
C THR A 87 0.35 -8.07 17.45
N ASP A 88 0.84 -9.03 18.28
CA ASP A 88 2.27 -9.27 18.46
C ASP A 88 2.84 -9.97 17.22
N VAL A 89 3.88 -9.37 16.64
CA VAL A 89 4.55 -9.87 15.43
C VAL A 89 5.90 -10.55 15.70
N THR A 90 6.28 -10.72 16.96
CA THR A 90 7.52 -11.40 17.34
C THR A 90 7.52 -12.82 16.78
N ASP A 91 8.58 -13.17 16.06
CA ASP A 91 8.76 -14.47 15.38
C ASP A 91 7.66 -14.82 14.35
N ARG A 92 6.87 -13.83 13.89
CA ARG A 92 5.82 -14.00 12.89
C ARG A 92 6.27 -13.52 11.50
N HIS A 93 5.74 -14.13 10.46
CA HIS A 93 5.86 -13.62 9.10
C HIS A 93 4.89 -12.45 8.92
N VAL A 94 5.40 -11.29 8.50
CA VAL A 94 4.60 -10.08 8.28
C VAL A 94 4.51 -9.77 6.80
N LEU A 95 3.29 -9.58 6.30
CA LEU A 95 2.99 -9.06 4.98
C LEU A 95 2.37 -7.67 5.11
N ILE A 96 3.11 -6.63 4.77
CA ILE A 96 2.63 -5.25 4.75
C ILE A 96 1.89 -5.02 3.43
N VAL A 97 0.70 -4.43 3.50
CA VAL A 97 -0.13 -4.10 2.32
C VAL A 97 -0.22 -2.59 2.20
N GLU A 98 0.25 -2.08 1.06
CA GLU A 98 0.26 -0.66 0.70
C GLU A 98 -0.55 -0.40 -0.58
N ASP A 99 -1.14 0.77 -0.69
CA ASP A 99 -1.82 1.22 -1.90
C ASP A 99 -0.83 1.56 -3.02
N ILE A 100 0.21 2.31 -2.69
CA ILE A 100 1.23 2.75 -3.64
C ILE A 100 2.60 2.91 -2.97
N ILE A 101 3.66 2.49 -3.67
CA ILE A 101 5.02 2.89 -3.33
C ILE A 101 5.45 4.02 -4.26
N ASP A 102 5.59 5.22 -3.71
CA ASP A 102 6.03 6.42 -4.40
C ASP A 102 7.54 6.66 -4.14
N SER A 103 7.92 7.48 -3.16
CA SER A 103 9.34 7.73 -2.82
C SER A 103 10.06 6.51 -2.24
N GLY A 104 9.34 5.58 -1.68
CA GLY A 104 9.87 4.38 -0.99
C GLY A 104 10.23 4.62 0.49
N ARG A 105 10.20 5.84 0.98
CA ARG A 105 10.58 6.18 2.37
C ARG A 105 9.71 5.48 3.40
N THR A 106 8.39 5.47 3.21
CA THR A 106 7.46 4.76 4.10
C THR A 106 7.74 3.26 4.11
N ALA A 107 7.94 2.66 2.95
CA ALA A 107 8.25 1.24 2.82
C ALA A 107 9.55 0.86 3.56
N GLN A 108 10.60 1.67 3.43
CA GLN A 108 11.85 1.47 4.16
C GLN A 108 11.63 1.57 5.67
N ALA A 109 10.97 2.63 6.14
CA ALA A 109 10.72 2.84 7.56
C ALA A 109 9.88 1.73 8.18
N LEU A 110 8.87 1.22 7.46
CA LEU A 110 8.06 0.08 7.90
C LEU A 110 8.90 -1.21 8.00
N ARG A 111 9.79 -1.50 7.05
CA ARG A 111 10.69 -2.65 7.14
C ARG A 111 11.57 -2.57 8.41
N GLU A 112 12.17 -1.41 8.67
CA GLU A 112 13.00 -1.17 9.85
C GLU A 112 12.20 -1.32 11.14
N LEU A 113 10.97 -0.78 11.18
CA LEU A 113 10.07 -0.89 12.33
C LEU A 113 9.72 -2.34 12.65
N PHE A 114 9.32 -3.13 11.66
CA PHE A 114 8.95 -4.52 11.87
C PHE A 114 10.15 -5.42 12.17
N ALA A 115 11.32 -5.12 11.61
CA ALA A 115 12.57 -5.77 12.01
C ALA A 115 12.91 -5.49 13.49
N ALA A 116 12.73 -4.25 13.95
CA ALA A 116 12.91 -3.87 15.36
C ALA A 116 11.88 -4.53 16.30
N LYS A 117 10.70 -4.91 15.79
CA LYS A 117 9.68 -5.71 16.50
C LYS A 117 9.98 -7.21 16.46
N ASN A 118 11.15 -7.63 15.99
CA ASN A 118 11.60 -9.04 15.90
C ASN A 118 10.69 -9.93 15.03
N ALA A 119 10.10 -9.40 13.97
CA ALA A 119 9.38 -10.22 12.99
C ALA A 119 10.31 -11.22 12.32
N ALA A 120 9.85 -12.47 12.10
CA ALA A 120 10.63 -13.51 11.44
C ALA A 120 10.93 -13.18 9.97
N SER A 121 10.00 -12.51 9.29
CA SER A 121 10.21 -11.93 7.97
C SER A 121 9.27 -10.77 7.74
N VAL A 122 9.69 -9.82 6.90
CA VAL A 122 8.89 -8.66 6.49
C VAL A 122 8.89 -8.56 4.99
N LYS A 123 7.72 -8.69 4.38
CA LYS A 123 7.49 -8.51 2.94
C LYS A 123 6.47 -7.40 2.72
N ILE A 124 6.56 -6.72 1.58
CA ILE A 124 5.64 -5.64 1.19
C ILE A 124 4.94 -6.04 -0.11
N CYS A 125 3.62 -5.97 -0.09
CA CYS A 125 2.75 -6.08 -1.25
C CYS A 125 2.12 -4.71 -1.51
N SER A 126 2.38 -4.13 -2.68
CA SER A 126 1.80 -2.86 -3.10
C SER A 126 0.90 -3.06 -4.31
N LEU A 127 -0.27 -2.41 -4.33
CA LEU A 127 -1.10 -2.42 -5.52
C LEU A 127 -0.42 -1.68 -6.67
N LEU A 128 0.09 -0.48 -6.39
CA LEU A 128 0.79 0.35 -7.36
C LEU A 128 2.26 0.51 -6.98
N ASP A 129 3.13 0.54 -7.98
CA ASP A 129 4.52 0.98 -7.86
C ASP A 129 4.81 2.12 -8.83
N LYS A 130 5.44 3.19 -8.32
CA LYS A 130 5.80 4.38 -9.10
C LYS A 130 7.33 4.57 -9.07
N PRO A 131 8.09 3.76 -9.81
CA PRO A 131 9.56 3.75 -9.72
C PRO A 131 10.22 5.07 -10.12
N ALA A 132 9.56 5.88 -10.97
CA ALA A 132 10.07 7.18 -11.41
C ALA A 132 10.22 8.22 -10.27
N ARG A 133 9.55 7.99 -9.13
CA ARG A 133 9.62 8.88 -7.96
C ARG A 133 10.43 8.31 -6.80
N ARG A 134 11.12 7.21 -7.02
CA ARG A 134 11.90 6.56 -5.98
C ARG A 134 13.06 7.44 -5.51
N GLU A 135 13.12 7.67 -4.20
CA GLU A 135 14.18 8.45 -3.54
C GLU A 135 15.14 7.59 -2.73
N VAL A 136 14.67 6.40 -2.30
CA VAL A 136 15.45 5.42 -1.54
C VAL A 136 15.36 4.05 -2.20
N ASP A 137 16.35 3.18 -2.02
CA ASP A 137 16.33 1.82 -2.60
C ASP A 137 15.40 0.89 -1.80
N ALA A 138 14.11 1.22 -1.81
CA ALA A 138 13.06 0.41 -1.21
C ALA A 138 12.06 -0.02 -2.28
N LYS A 139 11.90 -1.34 -2.44
CA LYS A 139 11.00 -1.95 -3.42
C LYS A 139 9.98 -2.82 -2.71
N ALA A 140 8.78 -2.97 -3.30
CA ALA A 140 7.86 -4.01 -2.88
C ALA A 140 8.40 -5.39 -3.29
N ASP A 141 8.06 -6.40 -2.50
CA ASP A 141 8.31 -7.80 -2.85
C ASP A 141 7.26 -8.32 -3.85
N TYR A 142 6.07 -7.74 -3.79
CA TYR A 142 4.96 -8.05 -4.68
C TYR A 142 4.35 -6.73 -5.18
N VAL A 143 4.22 -6.60 -6.49
CA VAL A 143 3.65 -5.42 -7.16
C VAL A 143 2.48 -5.85 -8.02
N GLY A 144 1.34 -5.18 -7.86
CA GLY A 144 0.17 -5.40 -8.67
C GLY A 144 0.29 -4.79 -10.06
N ILE A 145 0.56 -3.49 -10.12
CA ILE A 145 0.57 -2.72 -11.36
C ILE A 145 1.68 -1.65 -11.31
N ASP A 146 2.53 -1.61 -12.32
CA ASP A 146 3.45 -0.50 -12.53
C ASP A 146 2.70 0.75 -12.97
N THR A 147 2.99 1.89 -12.35
CA THR A 147 2.22 3.12 -12.52
C THR A 147 3.09 4.24 -13.09
N PRO A 148 2.63 4.96 -14.12
CA PRO A 148 3.34 6.13 -14.63
C PRO A 148 3.40 7.25 -13.60
N ASN A 149 4.27 8.25 -13.84
CA ASN A 149 4.41 9.40 -12.95
C ASN A 149 3.28 10.41 -13.15
N GLU A 150 2.07 10.03 -12.76
CA GLU A 150 0.86 10.86 -12.81
C GLU A 150 0.25 11.00 -11.40
N PHE A 151 -0.56 12.04 -11.20
CA PHE A 151 -1.26 12.24 -9.93
C PHE A 151 -2.55 11.41 -9.93
N VAL A 152 -2.56 10.32 -9.18
CA VAL A 152 -3.63 9.32 -9.20
C VAL A 152 -4.48 9.34 -7.94
N VAL A 153 -5.78 9.10 -8.10
CA VAL A 153 -6.78 9.00 -7.03
C VAL A 153 -7.74 7.84 -7.30
N GLY A 154 -8.47 7.42 -6.29
CA GLY A 154 -9.45 6.34 -6.38
C GLY A 154 -8.92 5.02 -5.81
N TYR A 155 -9.83 4.10 -5.55
CA TYR A 155 -9.56 2.79 -4.95
C TYR A 155 -8.69 2.90 -3.67
N GLY A 156 -9.05 3.84 -2.80
CA GLY A 156 -8.33 4.14 -1.56
C GLY A 156 -7.43 5.37 -1.62
N LEU A 157 -6.83 5.66 -2.78
CA LEU A 157 -5.99 6.84 -3.00
C LEU A 157 -6.81 8.12 -2.95
N ASP A 158 -6.23 9.19 -2.39
CA ASP A 158 -6.95 10.44 -2.17
C ASP A 158 -6.22 11.69 -2.66
N PHE A 159 -7.02 12.74 -2.77
CA PHE A 159 -6.58 14.13 -2.70
C PHE A 159 -7.46 14.86 -1.69
N CYS A 160 -6.85 15.49 -0.68
CA CYS A 160 -7.57 16.18 0.41
C CYS A 160 -8.67 15.33 1.08
N GLN A 161 -8.42 14.05 1.32
CA GLN A 161 -9.33 13.04 1.88
C GLN A 161 -10.56 12.69 1.00
N GLN A 162 -10.58 13.16 -0.25
CA GLN A 162 -11.63 12.87 -1.23
C GLN A 162 -11.17 11.83 -2.25
N TYR A 163 -12.11 11.31 -3.04
CA TYR A 163 -11.91 10.36 -4.15
C TYR A 163 -11.59 8.91 -3.76
N ARG A 164 -11.31 8.57 -2.49
CA ARG A 164 -10.99 7.19 -2.07
C ARG A 164 -12.04 6.15 -2.46
N ASN A 165 -13.30 6.59 -2.59
CA ASN A 165 -14.46 5.75 -2.91
C ASN A 165 -14.74 5.56 -4.41
N LEU A 166 -13.89 6.07 -5.31
CA LEU A 166 -13.96 5.72 -6.72
C LEU A 166 -13.58 4.24 -6.90
N PRO A 167 -14.34 3.44 -7.68
CA PRO A 167 -14.05 2.01 -7.84
C PRO A 167 -12.91 1.72 -8.82
N TYR A 168 -12.30 2.74 -9.38
CA TYR A 168 -11.20 2.71 -10.34
C TYR A 168 -10.08 3.65 -9.88
N ILE A 169 -8.93 3.59 -10.54
CA ILE A 169 -7.84 4.54 -10.36
C ILE A 169 -7.82 5.48 -11.55
N GLY A 170 -7.95 6.78 -11.29
CA GLY A 170 -7.97 7.83 -12.30
C GLY A 170 -6.87 8.88 -12.08
N VAL A 171 -6.50 9.56 -13.15
CA VAL A 171 -5.61 10.71 -13.09
C VAL A 171 -6.46 11.95 -12.76
N LEU A 172 -6.07 12.66 -11.72
CA LEU A 172 -6.74 13.89 -11.32
C LEU A 172 -6.33 15.03 -12.26
N LYS A 173 -7.29 15.86 -12.70
CA LYS A 173 -7.00 17.01 -13.55
C LYS A 173 -6.09 18.00 -12.85
N PRO A 174 -5.07 18.56 -13.51
CA PRO A 174 -4.14 19.53 -12.91
C PRO A 174 -4.84 20.72 -12.25
N GLU A 175 -5.91 21.24 -12.84
CA GLU A 175 -6.71 22.35 -12.32
C GLU A 175 -7.37 22.10 -10.96
N VAL A 176 -7.38 20.85 -10.49
CA VAL A 176 -7.96 20.48 -9.19
C VAL A 176 -6.92 20.55 -8.07
N TYR A 177 -5.65 20.37 -8.37
CA TYR A 177 -4.58 20.29 -7.36
C TYR A 177 -3.41 21.27 -7.58
N GLN A 178 -3.44 22.03 -8.69
CA GLN A 178 -2.48 23.09 -8.98
C GLN A 178 -3.23 24.43 -8.88
N ASP A 179 -2.95 25.23 -7.85
CA ASP A 179 -3.33 26.64 -7.74
C ASP A 179 -2.34 27.53 -8.51
#